data_cbd10b6872df9e9d36df7c375ee88dc1
#
_entry.id   cbd10b6872df9e9d36df7c375ee88dc1
#
_cell.length_a   1.000
_cell.length_b   1.000
_cell.length_c   1.000
_cell.angle_alpha   90.00
_cell.angle_beta   90.00
_cell.angle_gamma   90.00
#
_symmetry.space_group_name_H-M   'P 1'
#
loop_
_entity.id
_entity.type
_entity.pdbx_description
1 polymer ?
#
loop_
_entity_poly.entity_id
_entity_poly.type
_entity_poly.pdbx_seq_one_letter_code
_entity_poly.pdbx_strand_id
1 'polypeptide(L)'
;MNGLLAYAAALAAVTAGIAFCAHAQQRPPEQSQGTLRPYTIVGDAIPDSLTGMPGDAERGRTIVVNRQVGLCLLCHTGPYPEERFQGTLAPDLKGTGSRWSPGQLRLRIVDASRLNRDTIMPPYYRLEGLARVAPAFQGKPLLTAEQIEDVVAHLATLRD
;
A
#
# COMPACT_ATOMS: atom_id res chain seq x y z
N MET A 1 83.93 24.53 20.23
CA MET A 1 83.89 23.15 20.72
C MET A 1 82.50 22.96 21.25
N ASN A 2 81.72 22.19 20.54
CA ASN A 2 80.45 21.51 20.88
C ASN A 2 79.27 22.35 21.42
N GLY A 3 78.43 22.82 20.51
CA GLY A 3 77.07 23.29 20.80
C GLY A 3 76.07 22.33 20.21
N LEU A 4 75.32 21.65 21.10
CA LEU A 4 74.18 20.84 20.71
C LEU A 4 72.90 21.72 20.62
N LEU A 5 72.39 21.88 19.42
CA LEU A 5 71.08 22.47 19.19
C LEU A 5 70.00 21.41 19.35
N ALA A 6 69.15 21.58 20.37
CA ALA A 6 67.95 20.79 20.58
C ALA A 6 66.80 21.33 19.71
N TYR A 7 66.35 20.53 18.76
CA TYR A 7 65.12 20.79 18.01
C TYR A 7 63.90 20.21 18.78
N ALA A 8 63.07 21.09 19.33
CA ALA A 8 61.79 20.72 19.85
C ALA A 8 60.77 20.66 18.70
N ALA A 9 60.34 19.45 18.32
CA ALA A 9 59.26 19.25 17.36
C ALA A 9 57.90 19.33 18.08
N ALA A 10 57.14 20.35 17.82
CA ALA A 10 55.77 20.47 18.24
C ALA A 10 54.85 19.64 17.34
N LEU A 11 54.32 18.51 17.85
CA LEU A 11 53.24 17.77 17.21
C LEU A 11 51.91 18.46 17.49
N ALA A 12 51.35 19.13 16.48
CA ALA A 12 49.94 19.58 16.46
C ALA A 12 49.03 18.41 16.12
N ALA A 13 48.32 17.87 17.09
CA ALA A 13 47.29 16.86 16.89
C ALA A 13 46.03 17.55 16.34
N VAL A 14 45.73 17.38 15.03
CA VAL A 14 44.49 17.78 14.42
C VAL A 14 43.47 16.67 14.69
N THR A 15 42.61 16.89 15.68
CA THR A 15 41.42 16.04 15.92
C THR A 15 40.31 16.46 14.94
N ALA A 16 40.21 15.77 13.81
CA ALA A 16 39.06 15.91 12.91
C ALA A 16 37.82 15.25 13.56
N GLY A 17 36.94 16.09 14.10
CA GLY A 17 35.64 15.67 14.60
C GLY A 17 34.76 15.22 13.45
N ILE A 18 34.56 13.92 13.29
CA ILE A 18 33.57 13.36 12.36
C ILE A 18 32.20 13.55 13.02
N ALA A 19 31.48 14.60 12.58
CA ALA A 19 30.07 14.78 12.93
C ALA A 19 29.26 13.68 12.21
N PHE A 20 28.91 12.63 12.92
CA PHE A 20 27.91 11.65 12.46
C PHE A 20 26.57 12.36 12.46
N CYS A 21 26.13 12.84 11.27
CA CYS A 21 24.73 13.18 11.07
C CYS A 21 23.90 11.90 11.14
N ALA A 22 23.35 11.63 12.32
CA ALA A 22 22.34 10.60 12.49
C ALA A 22 21.12 11.02 11.67
N HIS A 23 21.02 10.53 10.42
CA HIS A 23 19.78 10.58 9.68
C HIS A 23 18.81 9.68 10.46
N ALA A 24 17.91 10.30 11.21
CA ALA A 24 16.74 9.64 11.75
C ALA A 24 15.94 9.13 10.54
N GLN A 25 16.17 7.88 10.16
CA GLN A 25 15.30 7.17 9.24
C GLN A 25 13.93 7.15 9.89
N GLN A 26 13.04 8.01 9.41
CA GLN A 26 11.63 7.96 9.76
C GLN A 26 11.13 6.60 9.27
N ARG A 27 11.09 5.65 10.21
CA ARG A 27 10.43 4.37 10.00
C ARG A 27 8.98 4.69 9.60
N PRO A 28 8.48 4.17 8.45
CA PRO A 28 7.07 4.34 8.12
C PRO A 28 6.22 3.94 9.33
N PRO A 29 5.09 4.60 9.60
CA PRO A 29 4.25 4.28 10.74
C PRO A 29 3.97 2.78 10.73
N GLU A 30 4.41 2.12 11.79
CA GLU A 30 4.20 0.69 12.01
C GLU A 30 2.70 0.46 12.01
N GLN A 31 2.23 -0.22 10.98
CA GLN A 31 0.82 -0.55 10.82
C GLN A 31 0.42 -1.35 12.05
N SER A 32 -0.43 -0.77 12.90
CA SER A 32 -0.97 -1.43 14.08
C SER A 32 -1.62 -2.74 13.64
N GLN A 33 -0.95 -3.83 13.98
CA GLN A 33 -1.43 -5.18 13.68
C GLN A 33 -2.72 -5.41 14.44
N GLY A 34 -3.81 -5.72 13.73
CA GLY A 34 -4.90 -6.46 14.32
C GLY A 34 -6.24 -5.75 14.54
N THR A 35 -6.38 -4.44 14.32
CA THR A 35 -7.72 -3.81 14.45
C THR A 35 -8.12 -3.12 13.16
N LEU A 36 -9.13 -3.68 12.49
CA LEU A 36 -9.75 -3.02 11.33
C LEU A 36 -10.55 -1.80 11.80
N ARG A 37 -10.52 -0.72 11.03
CA ARG A 37 -11.46 0.40 11.23
C ARG A 37 -12.88 -0.10 10.94
N PRO A 38 -13.86 0.22 11.79
CA PRO A 38 -15.24 -0.18 11.56
C PRO A 38 -15.80 0.51 10.31
N TYR A 39 -16.68 -0.17 9.60
CA TYR A 39 -17.40 0.37 8.44
C TYR A 39 -18.84 -0.16 8.43
N THR A 40 -19.73 0.55 7.74
CA THR A 40 -21.13 0.16 7.56
C THR A 40 -21.40 -0.13 6.08
N ILE A 41 -22.05 -1.27 5.81
CA ILE A 41 -22.53 -1.61 4.47
C ILE A 41 -23.98 -1.12 4.35
N VAL A 42 -24.26 -0.35 3.29
CA VAL A 42 -25.58 0.12 2.92
C VAL A 42 -25.88 -0.35 1.49
N GLY A 43 -26.82 -1.29 1.37
CA GLY A 43 -27.09 -1.94 0.09
C GLY A 43 -25.85 -2.67 -0.46
N ASP A 44 -25.37 -2.25 -1.61
CA ASP A 44 -24.19 -2.80 -2.30
C ASP A 44 -22.94 -1.90 -2.20
N ALA A 45 -22.86 -1.06 -1.16
CA ALA A 45 -21.81 -0.07 -0.98
C ALA A 45 -21.35 0.08 0.47
N ILE A 46 -20.12 0.57 0.66
CA ILE A 46 -19.64 1.21 1.89
C ILE A 46 -19.52 2.71 1.57
N PRO A 47 -20.55 3.52 1.96
CA PRO A 47 -20.61 4.92 1.55
C PRO A 47 -19.45 5.76 2.06
N ASP A 48 -19.12 5.57 3.32
CA ASP A 48 -18.10 6.37 4.01
C ASP A 48 -16.69 5.83 3.75
N SER A 49 -15.72 6.75 3.65
CA SER A 49 -14.32 6.38 3.59
C SER A 49 -13.88 5.67 4.86
N LEU A 50 -13.10 4.59 4.72
CA LEU A 50 -12.52 3.86 5.87
C LEU A 50 -11.59 4.75 6.71
N THR A 51 -11.03 5.81 6.13
CA THR A 51 -10.11 6.73 6.81
C THR A 51 -10.77 8.03 7.22
N GLY A 52 -11.99 8.31 6.73
CA GLY A 52 -12.62 9.62 6.81
C GLY A 52 -12.05 10.65 5.83
N MET A 53 -11.06 10.27 5.02
CA MET A 53 -10.37 11.12 4.04
C MET A 53 -10.45 10.48 2.65
N PRO A 54 -10.41 11.29 1.58
CA PRO A 54 -10.27 10.75 0.23
C PRO A 54 -8.89 10.10 0.04
N GLY A 55 -8.82 9.06 -0.79
CA GLY A 55 -7.57 8.46 -1.21
C GLY A 55 -6.87 9.25 -2.31
N ASP A 56 -5.64 8.85 -2.61
CA ASP A 56 -4.80 9.39 -3.67
C ASP A 56 -4.78 8.44 -4.88
N ALA A 57 -5.21 8.92 -6.04
CA ALA A 57 -5.34 8.10 -7.23
C ALA A 57 -3.99 7.64 -7.82
N GLU A 58 -2.91 8.39 -7.65
CA GLU A 58 -1.58 8.01 -8.14
C GLU A 58 -0.97 6.90 -7.28
N ARG A 59 -1.09 7.02 -5.95
CA ARG A 59 -0.72 5.93 -5.05
C ARG A 59 -1.57 4.70 -5.31
N GLY A 60 -2.87 4.89 -5.53
CA GLY A 60 -3.79 3.81 -5.87
C GLY A 60 -3.37 3.08 -7.14
N ARG A 61 -2.98 3.80 -8.18
CA ARG A 61 -2.43 3.20 -9.40
C ARG A 61 -1.19 2.35 -9.09
N THR A 62 -0.27 2.88 -8.31
CA THR A 62 0.95 2.17 -7.91
C THR A 62 0.63 0.85 -7.19
N ILE A 63 -0.41 0.84 -6.33
CA ILE A 63 -0.87 -0.36 -5.64
C ILE A 63 -1.49 -1.35 -6.63
N VAL A 64 -2.37 -0.90 -7.54
CA VAL A 64 -3.07 -1.75 -8.50
C VAL A 64 -2.10 -2.50 -9.41
N VAL A 65 -1.06 -1.83 -9.92
CA VAL A 65 -0.07 -2.46 -10.80
C VAL A 65 0.95 -3.32 -10.06
N ASN A 66 1.06 -3.16 -8.74
CA ASN A 66 2.01 -3.92 -7.94
C ASN A 66 1.50 -5.34 -7.66
N ARG A 67 2.14 -6.34 -8.29
CA ARG A 67 1.77 -7.76 -8.18
C ARG A 67 2.05 -8.40 -6.82
N GLN A 68 2.74 -7.73 -5.92
CA GLN A 68 3.06 -8.22 -4.57
C GLN A 68 2.22 -7.53 -3.48
N VAL A 69 1.67 -6.35 -3.77
CA VAL A 69 0.87 -5.56 -2.82
C VAL A 69 -0.61 -5.61 -3.17
N GLY A 70 -0.98 -5.06 -4.35
CA GLY A 70 -2.38 -4.99 -4.77
C GLY A 70 -2.92 -6.30 -5.32
N LEU A 71 -2.07 -7.12 -5.95
CA LEU A 71 -2.42 -8.41 -6.56
C LEU A 71 -3.48 -8.32 -7.69
N CYS A 72 -3.96 -7.12 -8.02
CA CYS A 72 -5.12 -6.90 -8.90
C CYS A 72 -4.89 -7.48 -10.30
N LEU A 73 -3.73 -7.17 -10.91
CA LEU A 73 -3.38 -7.61 -12.26
C LEU A 73 -3.00 -9.10 -12.36
N LEU A 74 -3.03 -9.85 -11.26
CA LEU A 74 -2.95 -11.31 -11.34
C LEU A 74 -4.22 -11.92 -11.92
N CYS A 75 -5.36 -11.24 -11.73
CA CYS A 75 -6.67 -11.72 -12.16
C CYS A 75 -7.36 -10.78 -13.17
N HIS A 76 -7.16 -9.48 -13.06
CA HIS A 76 -7.80 -8.44 -13.89
C HIS A 76 -6.91 -7.95 -15.01
N THR A 77 -7.52 -7.60 -16.15
CA THR A 77 -6.94 -6.68 -17.12
C THR A 77 -7.30 -5.24 -16.75
N GLY A 78 -6.58 -4.27 -17.34
CA GLY A 78 -6.88 -2.85 -17.19
C GLY A 78 -6.04 -1.98 -18.12
N PRO A 79 -6.25 -0.65 -18.13
CA PRO A 79 -5.58 0.29 -19.02
C PRO A 79 -4.13 0.59 -18.56
N TYR A 80 -3.33 -0.47 -18.43
CA TYR A 80 -1.92 -0.42 -17.99
C TYR A 80 -1.03 -1.02 -19.08
N PRO A 81 -0.73 -0.29 -20.17
CA PRO A 81 -0.01 -0.83 -21.31
C PRO A 81 1.44 -1.24 -21.00
N GLU A 82 2.02 -0.68 -19.93
CA GLU A 82 3.34 -1.07 -19.45
C GLU A 82 3.34 -2.44 -18.74
N GLU A 83 2.18 -2.91 -18.26
CA GLU A 83 2.03 -4.20 -17.60
C GLU A 83 1.67 -5.29 -18.61
N ARG A 84 2.68 -6.01 -19.10
CA ARG A 84 2.55 -6.95 -20.23
C ARG A 84 1.75 -8.22 -19.94
N PHE A 85 1.72 -8.67 -18.68
CA PHE A 85 1.11 -9.95 -18.30
C PHE A 85 -0.03 -9.72 -17.32
N GLN A 86 -1.17 -9.29 -17.82
CA GLN A 86 -2.37 -9.07 -17.02
C GLN A 86 -3.25 -10.34 -17.05
N GLY A 87 -3.87 -10.64 -15.90
CA GLY A 87 -4.79 -11.77 -15.77
C GLY A 87 -6.11 -11.53 -16.51
N THR A 88 -6.77 -12.64 -16.88
CA THR A 88 -8.07 -12.63 -17.57
C THR A 88 -9.14 -13.41 -16.82
N LEU A 89 -8.92 -13.70 -15.54
CA LEU A 89 -9.86 -14.45 -14.70
C LEU A 89 -11.01 -13.61 -14.17
N ALA A 90 -10.86 -12.28 -14.17
CA ALA A 90 -11.79 -11.32 -13.61
C ALA A 90 -12.09 -10.21 -14.61
N PRO A 91 -13.18 -9.42 -14.41
CA PRO A 91 -13.57 -8.35 -15.33
C PRO A 91 -12.48 -7.30 -15.51
N ASP A 92 -12.44 -6.68 -16.70
CA ASP A 92 -11.54 -5.57 -17.00
C ASP A 92 -11.79 -4.39 -16.05
N LEU A 93 -10.72 -3.79 -15.56
CA LEU A 93 -10.77 -2.60 -14.70
C LEU A 93 -11.08 -1.32 -15.49
N LYS A 94 -10.91 -1.31 -16.83
CA LYS A 94 -11.32 -0.19 -17.65
C LYS A 94 -12.80 0.13 -17.41
N GLY A 95 -13.15 1.39 -17.30
CA GLY A 95 -14.53 1.86 -17.11
C GLY A 95 -15.12 1.58 -15.71
N THR A 96 -14.32 1.14 -14.72
CA THR A 96 -14.84 0.90 -13.36
C THR A 96 -15.47 2.15 -12.74
N GLY A 97 -14.88 3.32 -12.98
CA GLY A 97 -15.40 4.60 -12.47
C GLY A 97 -16.66 5.08 -13.17
N SER A 98 -17.00 4.50 -14.34
CA SER A 98 -18.30 4.73 -15.01
C SER A 98 -19.37 3.76 -14.50
N ARG A 99 -18.98 2.54 -14.13
CA ARG A 99 -19.93 1.49 -13.70
C ARG A 99 -20.33 1.57 -12.24
N TRP A 100 -19.42 2.02 -11.35
CA TRP A 100 -19.65 1.97 -9.92
C TRP A 100 -19.23 3.26 -9.21
N SER A 101 -20.02 3.63 -8.19
CA SER A 101 -19.66 4.70 -7.27
C SER A 101 -18.44 4.31 -6.41
N PRO A 102 -17.73 5.28 -5.80
CA PRO A 102 -16.64 5.00 -4.87
C PRO A 102 -17.03 4.05 -3.74
N GLY A 103 -18.24 4.19 -3.18
CA GLY A 103 -18.73 3.29 -2.13
C GLY A 103 -18.94 1.86 -2.61
N GLN A 104 -19.40 1.67 -3.82
CA GLN A 104 -19.56 0.36 -4.44
C GLN A 104 -18.21 -0.28 -4.79
N LEU A 105 -17.25 0.50 -5.27
CA LEU A 105 -15.87 0.05 -5.47
C LEU A 105 -15.24 -0.37 -4.15
N ARG A 106 -15.44 0.42 -3.09
CA ARG A 106 -14.92 0.14 -1.76
C ARG A 106 -15.40 -1.21 -1.24
N LEU A 107 -16.72 -1.49 -1.30
CA LEU A 107 -17.23 -2.78 -0.85
C LEU A 107 -16.64 -3.95 -1.66
N ARG A 108 -16.47 -3.81 -2.97
CA ARG A 108 -15.87 -4.85 -3.82
C ARG A 108 -14.44 -5.17 -3.42
N ILE A 109 -13.66 -4.17 -3.02
CA ILE A 109 -12.29 -4.35 -2.56
C ILE A 109 -12.27 -4.89 -1.13
N VAL A 110 -13.02 -4.29 -0.24
CA VAL A 110 -13.08 -4.69 1.17
C VAL A 110 -13.46 -6.15 1.32
N ASP A 111 -14.58 -6.55 0.70
CA ASP A 111 -15.08 -7.92 0.75
C ASP A 111 -16.10 -8.21 -0.37
N ALA A 112 -15.62 -8.61 -1.53
CA ALA A 112 -16.47 -8.96 -2.66
C ALA A 112 -17.44 -10.12 -2.36
N SER A 113 -17.16 -10.96 -1.37
CA SER A 113 -18.04 -12.07 -0.98
C SER A 113 -19.39 -11.62 -0.41
N ARG A 114 -19.51 -10.36 -0.02
CA ARG A 114 -20.78 -9.73 0.39
C ARG A 114 -21.74 -9.53 -0.77
N LEU A 115 -21.21 -9.44 -1.98
CA LEU A 115 -21.98 -9.27 -3.21
C LEU A 115 -22.14 -10.57 -3.99
N ASN A 116 -21.10 -11.41 -3.99
CA ASN A 116 -21.09 -12.71 -4.63
C ASN A 116 -20.35 -13.70 -3.75
N ARG A 117 -21.05 -14.68 -3.18
CA ARG A 117 -20.47 -15.69 -2.28
C ARG A 117 -19.48 -16.62 -2.97
N ASP A 118 -19.61 -16.80 -4.28
CA ASP A 118 -18.77 -17.68 -5.08
C ASP A 118 -17.56 -16.96 -5.70
N THR A 119 -17.31 -15.71 -5.29
CA THR A 119 -16.17 -14.96 -5.80
C THR A 119 -14.84 -15.57 -5.40
N ILE A 120 -13.90 -15.60 -6.36
CA ILE A 120 -12.51 -15.97 -6.10
C ILE A 120 -11.67 -14.75 -5.68
N MET A 121 -12.21 -13.53 -5.76
CA MET A 121 -11.52 -12.34 -5.31
C MET A 121 -11.37 -12.37 -3.78
N PRO A 122 -10.14 -12.33 -3.25
CA PRO A 122 -9.95 -12.35 -1.81
C PRO A 122 -10.49 -11.07 -1.17
N PRO A 123 -11.00 -11.15 0.07
CA PRO A 123 -11.33 -9.94 0.82
C PRO A 123 -10.04 -9.23 1.24
N TYR A 124 -9.89 -7.97 0.88
CA TYR A 124 -8.68 -7.20 1.17
C TYR A 124 -8.67 -6.61 2.58
N TYR A 125 -9.85 -6.54 3.23
CA TYR A 125 -9.99 -5.90 4.54
C TYR A 125 -10.86 -6.72 5.49
N ARG A 126 -10.50 -8.00 5.64
CA ARG A 126 -11.15 -8.94 6.56
C ARG A 126 -10.09 -9.82 7.23
N LEU A 127 -10.27 -10.15 8.50
CA LEU A 127 -9.35 -10.98 9.28
C LEU A 127 -9.96 -12.35 9.63
N GLU A 128 -11.28 -12.42 9.74
CA GLU A 128 -11.99 -13.59 10.20
C GLU A 128 -12.61 -14.41 9.06
N GLY A 129 -12.85 -15.69 9.31
CA GLY A 129 -13.50 -16.57 8.34
C GLY A 129 -12.68 -16.82 7.07
N LEU A 130 -11.37 -16.65 7.13
CA LEU A 130 -10.43 -16.90 6.04
C LEU A 130 -9.84 -18.31 6.16
N ALA A 131 -9.65 -18.98 5.03
CA ALA A 131 -8.98 -20.28 4.95
C ALA A 131 -7.67 -20.17 4.17
N ARG A 132 -6.67 -20.96 4.57
CA ARG A 132 -5.36 -21.07 3.89
C ARG A 132 -4.63 -19.74 3.74
N VAL A 133 -4.71 -18.88 4.75
CA VAL A 133 -4.00 -17.59 4.76
C VAL A 133 -2.51 -17.83 4.80
N ALA A 134 -1.79 -17.28 3.82
CA ALA A 134 -0.33 -17.37 3.79
C ALA A 134 0.29 -16.71 5.05
N PRO A 135 1.40 -17.24 5.58
CA PRO A 135 2.00 -16.74 6.83
C PRO A 135 2.23 -15.22 6.83
N ALA A 136 2.59 -14.65 5.68
CA ALA A 136 2.82 -13.21 5.54
C ALA A 136 1.58 -12.34 5.79
N PHE A 137 0.36 -12.90 5.71
CA PHE A 137 -0.91 -12.18 5.84
C PHE A 137 -1.73 -12.62 7.07
N GLN A 138 -1.23 -13.52 7.89
CA GLN A 138 -1.94 -13.94 9.10
C GLN A 138 -2.10 -12.78 10.07
N GLY A 139 -3.33 -12.56 10.55
CA GLY A 139 -3.67 -11.52 11.53
C GLY A 139 -3.63 -10.08 10.99
N LYS A 140 -3.53 -9.88 9.69
CA LYS A 140 -3.54 -8.55 9.07
C LYS A 140 -4.31 -8.55 7.74
N PRO A 141 -4.92 -7.41 7.35
CA PRO A 141 -5.57 -7.30 6.04
C PRO A 141 -4.53 -7.32 4.91
N LEU A 142 -4.97 -7.64 3.69
CA LEU A 142 -4.14 -7.55 2.49
C LEU A 142 -3.73 -6.11 2.18
N LEU A 143 -4.66 -5.17 2.35
CA LEU A 143 -4.42 -3.73 2.21
C LEU A 143 -4.87 -3.00 3.48
N THR A 144 -4.20 -1.90 3.82
CA THR A 144 -4.65 -1.01 4.89
C THR A 144 -5.87 -0.19 4.45
N ALA A 145 -6.52 0.48 5.40
CA ALA A 145 -7.63 1.39 5.09
C ALA A 145 -7.20 2.48 4.11
N GLU A 146 -6.03 3.07 4.31
CA GLU A 146 -5.46 4.11 3.45
C GLU A 146 -5.20 3.58 2.03
N GLN A 147 -4.62 2.39 1.91
CA GLN A 147 -4.35 1.76 0.62
C GLN A 147 -5.65 1.43 -0.13
N ILE A 148 -6.70 1.01 0.58
CA ILE A 148 -8.02 0.78 -0.03
C ILE A 148 -8.59 2.09 -0.58
N GLU A 149 -8.55 3.19 0.20
CA GLU A 149 -9.03 4.48 -0.29
C GLU A 149 -8.24 4.98 -1.50
N ASP A 150 -6.92 4.77 -1.53
CA ASP A 150 -6.08 5.09 -2.67
C ASP A 150 -6.49 4.28 -3.92
N VAL A 151 -6.71 2.97 -3.77
CA VAL A 151 -7.19 2.11 -4.87
C VAL A 151 -8.58 2.53 -5.33
N VAL A 152 -9.51 2.83 -4.43
CA VAL A 152 -10.85 3.34 -4.76
C VAL A 152 -10.76 4.63 -5.54
N ALA A 153 -9.93 5.59 -5.10
CA ALA A 153 -9.70 6.85 -5.79
C ALA A 153 -9.20 6.61 -7.22
N HIS A 154 -8.22 5.71 -7.39
CA HIS A 154 -7.70 5.37 -8.71
C HIS A 154 -8.76 4.72 -9.60
N LEU A 155 -9.45 3.67 -9.14
CA LEU A 155 -10.45 2.97 -9.94
C LEU A 155 -11.62 3.88 -10.34
N ALA A 156 -11.97 4.86 -9.52
CA ALA A 156 -12.98 5.86 -9.83
C ALA A 156 -12.57 6.81 -10.98
N THR A 157 -11.27 6.94 -11.28
CA THR A 157 -10.78 7.71 -12.44
C THR A 157 -10.87 6.94 -13.75
N LEU A 158 -10.95 5.60 -13.71
CA LEU A 158 -11.00 4.76 -14.90
C LEU A 158 -12.37 4.83 -15.54
N ARG A 159 -12.57 5.84 -16.38
CA ARG A 159 -13.79 6.08 -17.16
C ARG A 159 -13.56 5.70 -18.63
N ASP A 160 -14.65 5.44 -19.32
CA ASP A 160 -14.63 5.15 -20.78
C ASP A 160 -14.37 6.42 -21.57
#